data_dba4766cf2b36ee8c8370c5ea7714933
#
_entry.id   dba4766cf2b36ee8c8370c5ea7714933
#
_cell.length_a   1.000
_cell.length_b   1.000
_cell.length_c   1.000
_cell.angle_alpha   90.00
_cell.angle_beta   90.00
_cell.angle_gamma   90.00
#
_symmetry.space_group_name_H-M   'P 1'
#
loop_
_entity.id
_entity.type
_entity.pdbx_description
1 polymer ?
#
loop_
_entity_poly.entity_id
_entity_poly.type
_entity_poly.pdbx_seq_one_letter_code
_entity_poly.pdbx_strand_id
1 'polypeptide(L)'
;MEYRELGRTGLRVSRLGFGGIPIQRIDEPGTRAMLKAACEAGVNYIDTARAYTVSEEWIGQALEELGLRDKFILATKCRALTKEAMQAELAVSLNHLRTDHIELYQFHNPSLADLETILAPGGAMEALLEAKAAGVVGHIGITAHLAAVFERALEVADIETIMFPYNIVEQQGADLIGRCAAAGKGFIAMKPLAGGAIEDGRLALRYVLSNPGVTVAIPGMADPQELADNVAGSANTAPLTADEQAACQQVRDALGTQFCRRCNYCAPCTVGISIPNCFLFHGYLDRYGLAGWARERYDTLKVKASACIGCGQCESRCPYSLPIRDMLKKVAVDFGE
;
A
#
# COMPACT_ATOMS: atom_id res chain seq x y z
N MET A 1 18.75 10.75 6.98
CA MET A 1 17.81 10.14 5.96
C MET A 1 18.58 9.90 4.67
N GLU A 2 18.51 8.69 4.11
CA GLU A 2 19.03 8.37 2.78
C GLU A 2 17.97 8.70 1.72
N TYR A 3 18.39 9.16 0.53
CA TYR A 3 17.51 9.46 -0.59
C TYR A 3 17.95 8.67 -1.83
N ARG A 4 16.97 8.19 -2.60
CA ARG A 4 17.21 7.51 -3.87
C ARG A 4 16.29 8.04 -4.97
N GLU A 5 16.71 7.87 -6.19
CA GLU A 5 15.89 8.16 -7.37
C GLU A 5 14.82 7.06 -7.54
N LEU A 6 13.57 7.45 -7.74
CA LEU A 6 12.44 6.53 -7.88
C LEU A 6 12.36 6.00 -9.32
N GLY A 7 13.13 4.95 -9.59
CA GLY A 7 13.26 4.42 -10.94
C GLY A 7 13.86 5.48 -11.90
N ARG A 8 13.25 5.63 -13.08
CA ARG A 8 13.63 6.63 -14.09
C ARG A 8 12.82 7.93 -14.02
N THR A 9 12.08 8.15 -12.94
CA THR A 9 11.22 9.34 -12.80
C THR A 9 11.99 10.63 -12.55
N GLY A 10 13.25 10.56 -12.11
CA GLY A 10 14.00 11.74 -11.65
C GLY A 10 13.56 12.22 -10.24
N LEU A 11 12.50 11.64 -9.66
CA LEU A 11 12.08 11.99 -8.31
C LEU A 11 13.05 11.42 -7.27
N ARG A 12 13.67 12.30 -6.50
CA ARG A 12 14.60 11.91 -5.44
C ARG A 12 13.85 11.81 -4.12
N VAL A 13 13.45 10.58 -3.76
CA VAL A 13 12.64 10.27 -2.58
C VAL A 13 13.48 9.80 -1.39
N SER A 14 13.04 10.12 -0.17
CA SER A 14 13.57 9.51 1.05
C SER A 14 13.26 8.01 1.07
N ARG A 15 14.20 7.18 1.58
CA ARG A 15 14.00 5.73 1.68
C ARG A 15 12.83 5.35 2.59
N LEU A 16 12.50 6.22 3.55
CA LEU A 16 11.30 6.19 4.36
C LEU A 16 10.30 7.18 3.79
N GLY A 17 9.12 6.71 3.38
CA GLY A 17 7.98 7.52 3.01
C GLY A 17 6.91 7.52 4.09
N PHE A 18 5.98 8.45 4.01
CA PHE A 18 4.84 8.56 4.93
C PHE A 18 3.60 7.87 4.33
N GLY A 19 3.15 6.76 4.94
CA GLY A 19 1.92 6.07 4.56
C GLY A 19 0.69 6.71 5.20
N GLY A 20 -0.21 7.28 4.40
CA GLY A 20 -1.34 8.11 4.85
C GLY A 20 -2.57 7.35 5.36
N ILE A 21 -2.62 6.00 5.33
CA ILE A 21 -3.79 5.28 5.87
C ILE A 21 -4.08 5.62 7.34
N PRO A 22 -3.09 5.65 8.27
CA PRO A 22 -3.37 5.91 9.68
C PRO A 22 -3.82 7.33 10.01
N ILE A 23 -3.71 8.28 9.09
CA ILE A 23 -4.28 9.63 9.27
C ILE A 23 -5.75 9.58 9.66
N GLN A 24 -6.49 8.57 9.19
CA GLN A 24 -7.87 8.33 9.56
C GLN A 24 -8.10 8.04 11.07
N ARG A 25 -7.03 7.81 11.85
CA ARG A 25 -7.08 7.55 13.32
C ARG A 25 -6.82 8.79 14.17
N ILE A 26 -6.38 9.88 13.56
CA ILE A 26 -6.05 11.15 14.22
C ILE A 26 -6.92 12.26 13.65
N ASP A 27 -6.84 13.44 14.23
CA ASP A 27 -7.54 14.65 13.76
C ASP A 27 -6.66 15.53 12.87
N GLU A 28 -7.22 16.63 12.38
CA GLU A 28 -6.48 17.61 11.55
C GLU A 28 -5.25 18.20 12.27
N PRO A 29 -5.33 18.66 13.56
CA PRO A 29 -4.16 19.11 14.30
C PRO A 29 -3.08 18.02 14.44
N GLY A 30 -3.48 16.77 14.68
CA GLY A 30 -2.58 15.61 14.75
C GLY A 30 -1.91 15.35 13.41
N THR A 31 -2.66 15.40 12.30
CA THR A 31 -2.11 15.27 10.93
C THR A 31 -1.06 16.34 10.66
N ARG A 32 -1.35 17.60 11.00
CA ARG A 32 -0.41 18.70 10.84
C ARG A 32 0.89 18.49 11.66
N ALA A 33 0.74 18.09 12.91
CA ALA A 33 1.89 17.79 13.76
C ALA A 33 2.76 16.64 13.21
N MET A 34 2.14 15.58 12.72
CA MET A 34 2.83 14.43 12.14
C MET A 34 3.56 14.79 10.85
N LEU A 35 2.95 15.55 9.93
CA LEU A 35 3.60 15.95 8.68
C LEU A 35 4.76 16.91 8.91
N LYS A 36 4.62 17.83 9.88
CA LYS A 36 5.73 18.70 10.32
C LYS A 36 6.91 17.85 10.84
N ALA A 37 6.64 16.94 11.76
CA ALA A 37 7.68 16.06 12.33
C ALA A 37 8.33 15.15 11.27
N ALA A 38 7.54 14.61 10.32
CA ALA A 38 8.06 13.82 9.21
C ALA A 38 8.99 14.64 8.32
N CYS A 39 8.62 15.89 7.98
CA CYS A 39 9.47 16.81 7.23
C CYS A 39 10.79 17.10 7.97
N GLU A 40 10.72 17.41 9.26
CA GLU A 40 11.89 17.66 10.12
C GLU A 40 12.81 16.44 10.23
N ALA A 41 12.25 15.22 10.18
CA ALA A 41 13.00 13.97 10.11
C ALA A 41 13.61 13.68 8.72
N GLY A 42 13.32 14.51 7.72
CA GLY A 42 13.82 14.37 6.35
C GLY A 42 12.99 13.43 5.47
N VAL A 43 11.77 13.09 5.86
CA VAL A 43 10.82 12.38 4.98
C VAL A 43 10.28 13.38 3.96
N ASN A 44 10.36 13.04 2.67
CA ASN A 44 9.89 13.89 1.58
C ASN A 44 8.90 13.19 0.62
N TYR A 45 8.44 12.00 0.94
CA TYR A 45 7.49 11.24 0.13
C TYR A 45 6.24 10.91 0.96
N ILE A 46 5.07 11.31 0.48
CA ILE A 46 3.77 11.01 1.09
C ILE A 46 2.96 10.17 0.13
N ASP A 47 2.41 9.06 0.62
CA ASP A 47 1.47 8.21 -0.11
C ASP A 47 0.07 8.25 0.52
N THR A 48 -0.91 8.67 -0.23
CA THR A 48 -2.33 8.68 0.15
C THR A 48 -3.21 8.04 -0.93
N ALA A 49 -4.53 8.15 -0.84
CA ALA A 49 -5.48 7.65 -1.83
C ALA A 49 -6.87 8.28 -1.67
N ARG A 50 -7.62 8.36 -2.78
CA ARG A 50 -9.05 8.70 -2.79
C ARG A 50 -9.86 7.83 -1.83
N ALA A 51 -9.48 6.58 -1.69
CA ALA A 51 -10.16 5.61 -0.83
C ALA A 51 -9.86 5.74 0.67
N TYR A 52 -8.98 6.66 1.10
CA TYR A 52 -8.57 6.82 2.50
C TYR A 52 -9.36 7.93 3.21
N THR A 53 -10.65 8.01 2.95
CA THR A 53 -11.63 8.94 3.56
C THR A 53 -11.12 10.39 3.59
N VAL A 54 -10.67 10.88 4.74
CA VAL A 54 -10.20 12.25 4.99
C VAL A 54 -8.72 12.48 4.67
N SER A 55 -7.97 11.44 4.30
CA SER A 55 -6.50 11.51 4.26
C SER A 55 -5.98 12.54 3.25
N GLU A 56 -6.53 12.59 2.02
CA GLU A 56 -6.12 13.61 1.04
C GLU A 56 -6.42 15.02 1.53
N GLU A 57 -7.62 15.23 2.08
CA GLU A 57 -8.09 16.56 2.55
C GLU A 57 -7.21 17.08 3.69
N TRP A 58 -6.99 16.24 4.71
CA TRP A 58 -6.19 16.66 5.88
C TRP A 58 -4.70 16.81 5.55
N ILE A 59 -4.16 16.01 4.63
CA ILE A 59 -2.80 16.22 4.11
C ILE A 59 -2.71 17.54 3.38
N GLY A 60 -3.61 17.82 2.44
CA GLY A 60 -3.62 19.04 1.66
C GLY A 60 -3.71 20.29 2.55
N GLN A 61 -4.65 20.27 3.50
CA GLN A 61 -4.80 21.36 4.47
C GLN A 61 -3.52 21.57 5.30
N ALA A 62 -2.95 20.49 5.84
CA ALA A 62 -1.74 20.59 6.66
C ALA A 62 -0.53 21.12 5.87
N LEU A 63 -0.35 20.68 4.63
CA LEU A 63 0.76 21.15 3.78
C LEU A 63 0.61 22.62 3.40
N GLU A 64 -0.61 23.08 3.11
CA GLU A 64 -0.90 24.48 2.85
C GLU A 64 -0.65 25.36 4.08
N GLU A 65 -1.23 25.01 5.24
CA GLU A 65 -1.09 25.76 6.49
C GLU A 65 0.36 25.85 6.99
N LEU A 66 1.17 24.81 6.74
CA LEU A 66 2.58 24.76 7.13
C LEU A 66 3.51 25.36 6.07
N GLY A 67 3.04 25.63 4.85
CA GLY A 67 3.88 26.04 3.72
C GLY A 67 4.88 24.95 3.32
N LEU A 68 4.49 23.66 3.41
CA LEU A 68 5.37 22.52 3.19
C LEU A 68 5.11 21.77 1.86
N ARG A 69 4.21 22.27 0.99
CA ARG A 69 3.86 21.58 -0.27
C ARG A 69 5.10 21.22 -1.09
N ASP A 70 6.02 22.16 -1.27
CA ASP A 70 7.25 21.99 -2.08
C ASP A 70 8.33 21.11 -1.39
N LYS A 71 8.11 20.71 -0.15
CA LYS A 71 9.02 19.80 0.58
C LYS A 71 8.67 18.33 0.35
N PHE A 72 7.47 18.06 -0.18
CA PHE A 72 6.98 16.70 -0.33
C PHE A 72 6.66 16.35 -1.78
N ILE A 73 7.06 15.15 -2.15
CA ILE A 73 6.61 14.44 -3.34
C ILE A 73 5.29 13.74 -2.95
N LEU A 74 4.18 14.21 -3.53
CA LEU A 74 2.86 13.64 -3.28
C LEU A 74 2.57 12.48 -4.23
N ALA A 75 2.20 11.35 -3.66
CA ALA A 75 1.65 10.22 -4.37
C ALA A 75 0.22 9.94 -3.90
N THR A 76 -0.72 9.88 -4.84
CA THR A 76 -2.08 9.43 -4.55
C THR A 76 -2.55 8.41 -5.58
N LYS A 77 -3.77 7.89 -5.42
CA LYS A 77 -4.29 6.80 -6.23
C LYS A 77 -5.82 6.70 -6.19
N CYS A 78 -6.41 6.26 -7.30
CA CYS A 78 -7.84 5.98 -7.37
C CYS A 78 -8.14 4.66 -8.09
N ARG A 79 -9.42 4.27 -8.11
CA ARG A 79 -9.90 3.03 -8.73
C ARG A 79 -10.64 3.24 -10.05
N ALA A 80 -10.50 4.39 -10.65
CA ALA A 80 -11.11 4.69 -11.94
C ALA A 80 -10.57 3.76 -13.03
N LEU A 81 -11.44 3.26 -13.89
CA LEU A 81 -11.11 2.38 -14.99
C LEU A 81 -11.27 3.07 -16.34
N THR A 82 -12.15 4.08 -16.45
CA THR A 82 -12.39 4.83 -17.68
C THR A 82 -11.75 6.22 -17.64
N LYS A 83 -11.56 6.81 -18.80
CA LYS A 83 -10.99 8.14 -18.97
C LYS A 83 -11.76 9.19 -18.18
N GLU A 84 -13.08 9.24 -18.34
CA GLU A 84 -13.94 10.24 -17.70
C GLU A 84 -13.93 10.09 -16.17
N ALA A 85 -13.98 8.84 -15.67
CA ALA A 85 -13.91 8.59 -14.23
C ALA A 85 -12.55 9.01 -13.65
N MET A 86 -11.44 8.79 -14.38
CA MET A 86 -10.11 9.19 -13.95
C MET A 86 -9.96 10.71 -13.92
N GLN A 87 -10.49 11.42 -14.93
CA GLN A 87 -10.48 12.89 -14.96
C GLN A 87 -11.25 13.46 -13.75
N ALA A 88 -12.41 12.90 -13.42
CA ALA A 88 -13.20 13.32 -12.27
C ALA A 88 -12.47 13.06 -10.94
N GLU A 89 -11.89 11.87 -10.75
CA GLU A 89 -11.14 11.53 -9.54
C GLU A 89 -9.87 12.37 -9.39
N LEU A 90 -9.16 12.66 -10.47
CA LEU A 90 -7.98 13.53 -10.46
C LEU A 90 -8.35 14.95 -10.03
N ALA A 91 -9.44 15.51 -10.54
CA ALA A 91 -9.91 16.85 -10.14
C ALA A 91 -10.23 16.90 -8.64
N VAL A 92 -10.85 15.84 -8.08
CA VAL A 92 -11.11 15.76 -6.64
C VAL A 92 -9.81 15.63 -5.84
N SER A 93 -8.85 14.82 -6.30
CA SER A 93 -7.55 14.70 -5.62
C SER A 93 -6.80 16.03 -5.55
N LEU A 94 -6.76 16.79 -6.66
CA LEU A 94 -6.13 18.12 -6.71
C LEU A 94 -6.79 19.09 -5.72
N ASN A 95 -8.13 19.09 -5.67
CA ASN A 95 -8.88 19.95 -4.75
C ASN A 95 -8.63 19.57 -3.28
N HIS A 96 -8.68 18.27 -2.94
CA HIS A 96 -8.45 17.80 -1.57
C HIS A 96 -7.02 18.04 -1.12
N LEU A 97 -6.04 17.76 -1.98
CA LEU A 97 -4.61 17.99 -1.70
C LEU A 97 -4.20 19.47 -1.80
N ARG A 98 -5.13 20.38 -2.18
CA ARG A 98 -4.92 21.82 -2.32
C ARG A 98 -3.68 22.16 -3.15
N THR A 99 -3.56 21.54 -4.32
CA THR A 99 -2.41 21.66 -5.20
C THR A 99 -2.86 21.68 -6.66
N ASP A 100 -2.06 22.26 -7.53
CA ASP A 100 -2.25 22.27 -8.98
C ASP A 100 -1.54 21.13 -9.70
N HIS A 101 -0.67 20.39 -8.99
CA HIS A 101 0.04 19.23 -9.54
C HIS A 101 0.27 18.12 -8.50
N ILE A 102 0.40 16.88 -8.98
CA ILE A 102 0.71 15.69 -8.19
C ILE A 102 1.87 14.96 -8.85
N GLU A 103 2.94 14.72 -8.10
CA GLU A 103 4.16 14.11 -8.65
C GLU A 103 3.96 12.66 -9.10
N LEU A 104 3.11 11.89 -8.40
CA LEU A 104 2.84 10.49 -8.77
C LEU A 104 1.34 10.15 -8.59
N TYR A 105 0.67 9.82 -9.69
CA TYR A 105 -0.70 9.33 -9.65
C TYR A 105 -0.76 7.85 -10.01
N GLN A 106 -1.47 7.03 -9.21
CA GLN A 106 -1.40 5.58 -9.32
C GLN A 106 -2.77 4.92 -9.53
N PHE A 107 -2.82 3.86 -10.33
CA PHE A 107 -3.97 2.95 -10.40
C PHE A 107 -4.04 2.13 -9.11
N HIS A 108 -5.16 2.19 -8.39
CA HIS A 108 -5.28 1.63 -7.05
C HIS A 108 -5.73 0.18 -7.04
N ASN A 109 -4.80 -0.76 -7.06
CA ASN A 109 -5.01 -2.20 -6.91
C ASN A 109 -6.05 -2.78 -7.90
N PRO A 110 -5.89 -2.57 -9.21
CA PRO A 110 -6.76 -3.20 -10.20
C PRO A 110 -6.56 -4.73 -10.20
N SER A 111 -7.59 -5.46 -10.64
CA SER A 111 -7.43 -6.84 -11.10
C SER A 111 -6.74 -6.87 -12.47
N LEU A 112 -6.36 -8.06 -12.98
CA LEU A 112 -5.84 -8.15 -14.35
C LEU A 112 -6.86 -7.66 -15.39
N ALA A 113 -8.15 -8.00 -15.23
CA ALA A 113 -9.19 -7.55 -16.13
C ALA A 113 -9.38 -6.03 -16.07
N ASP A 114 -9.33 -5.44 -14.86
CA ASP A 114 -9.38 -3.99 -14.70
C ASP A 114 -8.17 -3.31 -15.34
N LEU A 115 -6.97 -3.89 -15.23
CA LEU A 115 -5.77 -3.35 -15.85
C LEU A 115 -5.89 -3.33 -17.38
N GLU A 116 -6.41 -4.38 -18.01
CA GLU A 116 -6.66 -4.37 -19.46
C GLU A 116 -7.71 -3.31 -19.85
N THR A 117 -8.74 -3.09 -19.04
CA THR A 117 -9.71 -1.99 -19.24
C THR A 117 -9.05 -0.62 -19.13
N ILE A 118 -8.17 -0.41 -18.13
CA ILE A 118 -7.41 0.81 -17.94
C ILE A 118 -6.53 1.13 -19.15
N LEU A 119 -5.95 0.09 -19.77
CA LEU A 119 -5.01 0.22 -20.90
C LEU A 119 -5.71 0.28 -22.28
N ALA A 120 -7.00 -0.07 -22.34
CA ALA A 120 -7.77 -0.03 -23.60
C ALA A 120 -8.08 1.41 -24.05
N PRO A 121 -8.43 1.64 -25.33
CA PRO A 121 -8.92 2.93 -25.79
C PRO A 121 -10.11 3.44 -24.96
N GLY A 122 -10.07 4.69 -24.51
CA GLY A 122 -11.04 5.28 -23.57
C GLY A 122 -10.82 4.85 -22.12
N GLY A 123 -9.76 4.12 -21.83
CA GLY A 123 -9.38 3.72 -20.48
C GLY A 123 -8.72 4.84 -19.66
N ALA A 124 -8.59 4.60 -18.36
CA ALA A 124 -8.06 5.58 -17.41
C ALA A 124 -6.62 6.00 -17.70
N MET A 125 -5.83 5.18 -18.41
CA MET A 125 -4.46 5.51 -18.81
C MET A 125 -4.43 6.75 -19.73
N GLU A 126 -5.38 6.88 -20.67
CA GLU A 126 -5.43 8.06 -21.54
C GLU A 126 -5.55 9.37 -20.76
N ALA A 127 -6.41 9.38 -19.73
CA ALA A 127 -6.58 10.58 -18.89
C ALA A 127 -5.30 10.96 -18.15
N LEU A 128 -4.57 9.97 -17.63
CA LEU A 128 -3.30 10.24 -16.93
C LEU A 128 -2.18 10.66 -17.90
N LEU A 129 -2.15 10.15 -19.13
CA LEU A 129 -1.20 10.59 -20.15
C LEU A 129 -1.49 12.05 -20.57
N GLU A 130 -2.75 12.43 -20.74
CA GLU A 130 -3.16 13.81 -21.02
C GLU A 130 -2.79 14.74 -19.84
N ALA A 131 -3.07 14.34 -18.61
CA ALA A 131 -2.71 15.11 -17.42
C ALA A 131 -1.20 15.26 -17.25
N LYS A 132 -0.42 14.22 -17.60
CA LYS A 132 1.05 14.26 -17.63
C LYS A 132 1.56 15.22 -18.70
N ALA A 133 1.00 15.20 -19.89
CA ALA A 133 1.35 16.13 -20.96
C ALA A 133 1.02 17.59 -20.59
N ALA A 134 -0.02 17.81 -19.79
CA ALA A 134 -0.41 19.13 -19.26
C ALA A 134 0.41 19.57 -18.02
N GLY A 135 1.29 18.72 -17.48
CA GLY A 135 2.08 19.02 -16.27
C GLY A 135 1.31 18.93 -14.96
N VAL A 136 0.05 18.45 -14.99
CA VAL A 136 -0.80 18.26 -13.80
C VAL A 136 -0.40 17.00 -13.01
N VAL A 137 0.04 15.96 -13.72
CA VAL A 137 0.60 14.72 -13.15
C VAL A 137 2.04 14.58 -13.62
N GLY A 138 2.96 14.34 -12.70
CA GLY A 138 4.37 14.12 -13.05
C GLY A 138 4.61 12.72 -13.62
N HIS A 139 4.18 11.70 -12.88
CA HIS A 139 4.46 10.30 -13.20
C HIS A 139 3.24 9.41 -12.96
N ILE A 140 3.21 8.27 -13.66
CA ILE A 140 2.12 7.30 -13.59
C ILE A 140 2.63 6.03 -12.92
N GLY A 141 1.88 5.54 -11.92
CA GLY A 141 2.19 4.33 -11.19
C GLY A 141 1.01 3.36 -11.07
N ILE A 142 1.28 2.21 -10.48
CA ILE A 142 0.27 1.21 -10.15
C ILE A 142 0.54 0.59 -8.79
N THR A 143 -0.51 0.27 -8.05
CA THR A 143 -0.41 -0.55 -6.85
C THR A 143 -1.03 -1.92 -7.11
N ALA A 144 -0.43 -2.98 -6.61
CA ALA A 144 -0.93 -4.33 -6.78
C ALA A 144 -0.76 -5.17 -5.50
N HIS A 145 -1.63 -6.18 -5.34
CA HIS A 145 -1.50 -7.21 -4.30
C HIS A 145 -1.33 -8.61 -4.92
N LEU A 146 -1.57 -8.74 -6.22
CA LEU A 146 -1.40 -9.98 -6.97
C LEU A 146 -0.14 -9.90 -7.82
N ALA A 147 0.75 -10.88 -7.73
CA ALA A 147 1.99 -10.93 -8.49
C ALA A 147 1.74 -10.84 -10.01
N ALA A 148 0.66 -11.48 -10.51
CA ALA A 148 0.31 -11.41 -11.94
C ALA A 148 0.03 -9.99 -12.45
N VAL A 149 -0.56 -9.11 -11.61
CA VAL A 149 -0.75 -7.69 -11.96
C VAL A 149 0.60 -6.97 -11.95
N PHE A 150 1.47 -7.29 -11.01
CA PHE A 150 2.84 -6.77 -10.97
C PHE A 150 3.62 -7.17 -12.24
N GLU A 151 3.57 -8.43 -12.63
CA GLU A 151 4.24 -8.92 -13.86
C GLU A 151 3.73 -8.20 -15.10
N ARG A 152 2.40 -8.08 -15.25
CA ARG A 152 1.81 -7.37 -16.38
C ARG A 152 2.19 -5.88 -16.40
N ALA A 153 2.22 -5.23 -15.25
CA ALA A 153 2.64 -3.83 -15.15
C ALA A 153 4.10 -3.58 -15.53
N LEU A 154 4.99 -4.57 -15.37
CA LEU A 154 6.37 -4.46 -15.84
C LEU A 154 6.47 -4.26 -17.36
N GLU A 155 5.52 -4.81 -18.14
CA GLU A 155 5.49 -4.73 -19.59
C GLU A 155 4.93 -3.41 -20.12
N VAL A 156 4.22 -2.63 -19.29
CA VAL A 156 3.58 -1.36 -19.69
C VAL A 156 4.59 -0.22 -19.54
N ALA A 157 5.00 0.37 -20.66
CA ALA A 157 6.05 1.39 -20.69
C ALA A 157 5.68 2.65 -19.88
N ASP A 158 4.41 3.09 -19.94
CA ASP A 158 3.91 4.29 -19.28
C ASP A 158 3.71 4.14 -17.77
N ILE A 159 3.76 2.94 -17.23
CA ILE A 159 3.81 2.70 -15.79
C ILE A 159 5.26 2.83 -15.34
N GLU A 160 5.56 3.88 -14.58
CA GLU A 160 6.92 4.24 -14.17
C GLU A 160 7.25 3.73 -12.74
N THR A 161 6.22 3.50 -11.92
CA THR A 161 6.39 2.97 -10.56
C THR A 161 5.43 1.83 -10.27
N ILE A 162 5.88 0.89 -9.46
CA ILE A 162 5.08 -0.24 -9.00
C ILE A 162 5.13 -0.29 -7.47
N MET A 163 3.96 -0.28 -6.85
CA MET A 163 3.81 -0.44 -5.41
C MET A 163 3.25 -1.82 -5.11
N PHE A 164 3.97 -2.59 -4.28
CA PHE A 164 3.59 -3.96 -3.93
C PHE A 164 3.90 -4.27 -2.46
N PRO A 165 3.15 -5.16 -1.78
CA PRO A 165 3.49 -5.60 -0.44
C PRO A 165 4.84 -6.31 -0.42
N TYR A 166 5.74 -5.82 0.43
CA TYR A 166 7.03 -6.47 0.67
C TYR A 166 7.43 -6.30 2.13
N ASN A 167 7.55 -7.39 2.84
CA ASN A 167 7.93 -7.42 4.26
C ASN A 167 8.46 -8.82 4.63
N ILE A 168 8.84 -9.01 5.89
CA ILE A 168 9.43 -10.26 6.40
C ILE A 168 8.59 -11.49 6.05
N VAL A 169 7.24 -11.39 6.04
CA VAL A 169 6.33 -12.53 5.80
C VAL A 169 5.72 -12.56 4.40
N GLU A 170 5.68 -11.43 3.70
CA GLU A 170 5.14 -11.32 2.34
C GLU A 170 6.31 -11.15 1.35
N GLN A 171 6.81 -12.26 0.83
CA GLN A 171 7.98 -12.32 -0.05
C GLN A 171 7.63 -12.71 -1.51
N GLN A 172 6.35 -12.89 -1.82
CA GLN A 172 5.90 -13.34 -3.14
C GLN A 172 6.29 -12.41 -4.30
N GLY A 173 6.64 -11.17 -4.01
CA GLY A 173 7.14 -10.22 -5.00
C GLY A 173 8.66 -10.06 -5.04
N ALA A 174 9.42 -10.82 -4.22
CA ALA A 174 10.86 -10.60 -4.05
C ALA A 174 11.64 -10.68 -5.37
N ASP A 175 11.37 -11.70 -6.20
CA ASP A 175 12.04 -11.88 -7.49
C ASP A 175 11.65 -10.78 -8.50
N LEU A 176 10.41 -10.29 -8.42
CA LEU A 176 9.90 -9.24 -9.29
C LEU A 176 10.49 -7.86 -8.97
N ILE A 177 10.94 -7.62 -7.73
CA ILE A 177 11.60 -6.36 -7.33
C ILE A 177 12.87 -6.14 -8.15
N GLY A 178 13.69 -7.19 -8.33
CA GLY A 178 14.89 -7.13 -9.16
C GLY A 178 14.57 -6.81 -10.63
N ARG A 179 13.51 -7.40 -11.18
CA ARG A 179 13.01 -7.14 -12.54
C ARG A 179 12.47 -5.71 -12.67
N CYS A 180 11.81 -5.18 -11.66
CA CYS A 180 11.35 -3.80 -11.60
C CYS A 180 12.54 -2.82 -11.72
N ALA A 181 13.57 -3.02 -10.92
CA ALA A 181 14.79 -2.22 -10.97
C ALA A 181 15.50 -2.32 -12.34
N ALA A 182 15.61 -3.53 -12.91
CA ALA A 182 16.20 -3.76 -14.23
C ALA A 182 15.40 -3.06 -15.36
N ALA A 183 14.08 -2.96 -15.23
CA ALA A 183 13.21 -2.22 -16.13
C ALA A 183 13.26 -0.69 -15.92
N GLY A 184 14.04 -0.20 -14.95
CA GLY A 184 14.13 1.20 -14.57
C GLY A 184 12.86 1.76 -13.92
N LYS A 185 11.96 0.90 -13.40
CA LYS A 185 10.76 1.32 -12.71
C LYS A 185 11.04 1.47 -11.21
N GLY A 186 10.45 2.50 -10.59
CA GLY A 186 10.56 2.71 -9.14
C GLY A 186 9.75 1.66 -8.37
N PHE A 187 10.35 0.98 -7.38
CA PHE A 187 9.63 0.07 -6.52
C PHE A 187 9.32 0.70 -5.17
N ILE A 188 8.03 0.70 -4.82
CA ILE A 188 7.51 1.23 -3.57
C ILE A 188 7.02 0.05 -2.71
N ALA A 189 7.67 -0.19 -1.56
CA ALA A 189 7.28 -1.25 -0.65
C ALA A 189 6.14 -0.78 0.26
N MET A 190 4.92 -1.27 0.01
CA MET A 190 3.80 -1.05 0.93
C MET A 190 3.73 -2.14 2.00
N LYS A 191 3.07 -1.82 3.13
CA LYS A 191 2.87 -2.74 4.26
C LYS A 191 4.18 -3.32 4.82
N PRO A 192 5.23 -2.54 5.03
CA PRO A 192 6.50 -3.05 5.56
C PRO A 192 6.34 -3.76 6.90
N LEU A 193 5.36 -3.37 7.74
CA LEU A 193 5.01 -4.01 9.00
C LEU A 193 3.87 -5.05 8.86
N ALA A 194 3.63 -5.60 7.67
CA ALA A 194 2.53 -6.57 7.41
C ALA A 194 1.16 -6.09 7.92
N GLY A 195 0.88 -4.79 7.88
CA GLY A 195 -0.35 -4.21 8.40
C GLY A 195 -0.46 -4.31 9.93
N GLY A 196 0.63 -4.07 10.64
CA GLY A 196 0.72 -4.11 12.09
C GLY A 196 0.87 -5.52 12.69
N ALA A 197 1.05 -6.55 11.86
CA ALA A 197 1.29 -7.91 12.35
C ALA A 197 2.76 -8.13 12.79
N ILE A 198 3.69 -7.30 12.33
CA ILE A 198 5.09 -7.28 12.76
C ILE A 198 5.23 -6.14 13.76
N GLU A 199 5.48 -6.47 15.01
CA GLU A 199 5.56 -5.50 16.12
C GLU A 199 6.90 -4.72 16.11
N ASP A 200 8.01 -5.38 15.75
CA ASP A 200 9.31 -4.73 15.63
C ASP A 200 9.42 -3.95 14.31
N GLY A 201 9.02 -2.68 14.34
CA GLY A 201 9.08 -1.77 13.20
C GLY A 201 10.50 -1.52 12.71
N ARG A 202 11.49 -1.52 13.59
CA ARG A 202 12.91 -1.31 13.23
C ARG A 202 13.42 -2.47 12.39
N LEU A 203 13.22 -3.71 12.86
CA LEU A 203 13.60 -4.91 12.13
C LEU A 203 12.83 -5.01 10.79
N ALA A 204 11.53 -4.69 10.80
CA ALA A 204 10.71 -4.70 9.60
C ALA A 204 11.27 -3.77 8.51
N LEU A 205 11.61 -2.53 8.85
CA LEU A 205 12.18 -1.57 7.91
C LEU A 205 13.61 -1.92 7.50
N ARG A 206 14.43 -2.42 8.44
CA ARG A 206 15.75 -2.96 8.14
C ARG A 206 15.67 -4.03 7.06
N TYR A 207 14.75 -5.00 7.23
CA TYR A 207 14.52 -6.06 6.26
C TYR A 207 14.13 -5.51 4.88
N VAL A 208 13.13 -4.64 4.81
CA VAL A 208 12.63 -4.09 3.55
C VAL A 208 13.69 -3.27 2.84
N LEU A 209 14.40 -2.39 3.57
CA LEU A 209 15.35 -1.44 2.99
C LEU A 209 16.74 -2.05 2.73
N SER A 210 17.04 -3.24 3.27
CA SER A 210 18.24 -4.00 2.90
C SER A 210 18.15 -4.58 1.48
N ASN A 211 16.95 -4.68 0.89
CA ASN A 211 16.81 -5.06 -0.51
C ASN A 211 17.16 -3.87 -1.41
N PRO A 212 18.22 -3.98 -2.25
CA PRO A 212 18.67 -2.85 -3.08
C PRO A 212 17.67 -2.42 -4.17
N GLY A 213 16.73 -3.30 -4.56
CA GLY A 213 15.69 -2.99 -5.54
C GLY A 213 14.50 -2.21 -4.97
N VAL A 214 14.38 -2.11 -3.64
CA VAL A 214 13.36 -1.27 -3.00
C VAL A 214 13.83 0.18 -3.00
N THR A 215 13.06 1.09 -3.58
CA THR A 215 13.39 2.52 -3.55
C THR A 215 12.92 3.19 -2.26
N VAL A 216 11.66 3.01 -1.91
CA VAL A 216 11.03 3.61 -0.73
C VAL A 216 10.11 2.61 -0.03
N ALA A 217 10.11 2.60 1.29
CA ALA A 217 9.12 1.90 2.11
C ALA A 217 8.14 2.90 2.72
N ILE A 218 6.84 2.57 2.71
CA ILE A 218 5.77 3.46 3.18
C ILE A 218 5.02 2.85 4.39
N PRO A 219 5.64 2.79 5.57
CA PRO A 219 4.89 2.45 6.79
C PRO A 219 3.81 3.51 7.06
N GLY A 220 2.70 3.07 7.62
CA GLY A 220 1.73 4.00 8.16
C GLY A 220 2.20 4.56 9.49
N MET A 221 1.93 5.84 9.75
CA MET A 221 2.31 6.55 10.97
C MET A 221 1.18 7.46 11.44
N ALA A 222 0.85 7.43 12.73
CA ALA A 222 -0.18 8.27 13.34
C ALA A 222 0.27 8.88 14.68
N ASP A 223 1.43 8.52 15.19
CA ASP A 223 1.98 9.10 16.40
C ASP A 223 3.51 9.31 16.31
N PRO A 224 4.09 10.16 17.17
CA PRO A 224 5.52 10.50 17.14
C PRO A 224 6.44 9.29 17.40
N GLN A 225 5.99 8.29 18.18
CA GLN A 225 6.80 7.11 18.47
C GLN A 225 6.90 6.20 17.24
N GLU A 226 5.79 5.99 16.52
CA GLU A 226 5.79 5.28 15.23
C GLU A 226 6.75 5.94 14.23
N LEU A 227 6.76 7.28 14.17
CA LEU A 227 7.70 8.01 13.31
C LEU A 227 9.16 7.80 13.76
N ALA A 228 9.45 7.93 15.06
CA ALA A 228 10.81 7.78 15.58
C ALA A 228 11.37 6.37 15.34
N ASP A 229 10.56 5.32 15.56
CA ASP A 229 10.94 3.93 15.32
C ASP A 229 11.15 3.65 13.82
N ASN A 230 10.30 4.19 12.96
CA ASN A 230 10.44 4.06 11.51
C ASN A 230 11.69 4.79 10.99
N VAL A 231 11.99 5.99 11.50
CA VAL A 231 13.22 6.72 11.17
C VAL A 231 14.44 5.93 11.61
N ALA A 232 14.44 5.39 12.84
CA ALA A 232 15.54 4.57 13.34
C ALA A 232 15.74 3.29 12.52
N GLY A 233 14.65 2.60 12.14
CA GLY A 233 14.69 1.41 11.29
C GLY A 233 15.19 1.68 9.87
N SER A 234 14.96 2.90 9.34
CA SER A 234 15.42 3.31 8.00
C SER A 234 16.86 3.81 7.94
N ALA A 235 17.51 4.03 9.08
CA ALA A 235 18.84 4.64 9.16
C ALA A 235 19.97 3.77 8.57
N ASN A 236 19.78 2.45 8.52
CA ASN A 236 20.76 1.51 7.97
C ASN A 236 20.13 0.64 6.88
N THR A 237 20.63 0.76 5.66
CA THR A 237 20.17 0.03 4.47
C THR A 237 21.16 -1.04 3.97
N ALA A 238 22.24 -1.30 4.73
CA ALA A 238 23.21 -2.35 4.43
C ALA A 238 22.54 -3.75 4.49
N PRO A 239 23.15 -4.80 3.94
CA PRO A 239 22.65 -6.18 4.08
C PRO A 239 22.41 -6.54 5.56
N LEU A 240 21.44 -7.40 5.81
CA LEU A 240 21.12 -7.87 7.16
C LEU A 240 22.28 -8.69 7.74
N THR A 241 22.57 -8.49 9.02
CA THR A 241 23.48 -9.34 9.79
C THR A 241 22.87 -10.74 9.99
N ALA A 242 23.67 -11.71 10.43
CA ALA A 242 23.19 -13.05 10.74
C ALA A 242 22.12 -13.05 11.84
N ASP A 243 22.29 -12.21 12.86
CA ASP A 243 21.31 -12.07 13.96
C ASP A 243 19.99 -11.47 13.48
N GLU A 244 20.05 -10.42 12.63
CA GLU A 244 18.85 -9.84 12.00
C GLU A 244 18.13 -10.85 11.10
N GLN A 245 18.87 -11.68 10.36
CA GLN A 245 18.29 -12.75 9.54
C GLN A 245 17.61 -13.81 10.41
N ALA A 246 18.23 -14.22 11.53
CA ALA A 246 17.63 -15.15 12.48
C ALA A 246 16.36 -14.56 13.11
N ALA A 247 16.37 -13.29 13.51
CA ALA A 247 15.20 -12.61 14.03
C ALA A 247 14.07 -12.53 12.99
N CYS A 248 14.37 -12.23 11.72
CA CYS A 248 13.39 -12.29 10.63
C CYS A 248 12.81 -13.69 10.45
N GLN A 249 13.62 -14.75 10.63
CA GLN A 249 13.13 -16.13 10.55
C GLN A 249 12.15 -16.44 11.70
N GLN A 250 12.44 -15.99 12.92
CA GLN A 250 11.51 -16.14 14.05
C GLN A 250 10.16 -15.46 13.79
N VAL A 251 10.16 -14.25 13.21
CA VAL A 251 8.92 -13.56 12.81
C VAL A 251 8.15 -14.39 11.76
N ARG A 252 8.85 -14.94 10.75
CA ARG A 252 8.21 -15.80 9.74
C ARG A 252 7.59 -17.06 10.35
N ASP A 253 8.27 -17.68 11.27
CA ASP A 253 7.80 -18.91 11.93
C ASP A 253 6.57 -18.61 12.80
N ALA A 254 6.60 -17.52 13.56
CA ALA A 254 5.48 -17.09 14.40
C ALA A 254 4.21 -16.72 13.60
N LEU A 255 4.37 -16.00 12.48
CA LEU A 255 3.26 -15.53 11.65
C LEU A 255 2.92 -16.47 10.48
N GLY A 256 3.72 -17.50 10.25
CA GLY A 256 3.67 -18.33 9.05
C GLY A 256 2.31 -18.91 8.72
N THR A 257 1.62 -19.48 9.71
CA THR A 257 0.31 -20.13 9.60
C THR A 257 -0.85 -19.29 10.10
N GLN A 258 -0.64 -18.01 10.41
CA GLN A 258 -1.68 -17.13 10.99
C GLN A 258 -1.96 -15.89 10.14
N PHE A 259 -1.08 -15.55 9.19
CA PHE A 259 -1.16 -14.33 8.41
C PHE A 259 -1.52 -14.58 6.94
N CYS A 260 -2.66 -14.07 6.48
CA CYS A 260 -3.08 -14.15 5.08
C CYS A 260 -2.28 -13.18 4.20
N ARG A 261 -1.52 -13.71 3.21
CA ARG A 261 -0.73 -12.93 2.25
C ARG A 261 -1.53 -12.45 1.02
N ARG A 262 -2.83 -12.68 1.01
CA ARG A 262 -3.77 -12.21 -0.05
C ARG A 262 -3.42 -12.66 -1.47
N CYS A 263 -2.71 -13.77 -1.61
CA CYS A 263 -2.29 -14.35 -2.89
C CYS A 263 -3.45 -14.91 -3.75
N ASN A 264 -4.63 -15.08 -3.15
CA ASN A 264 -5.88 -15.54 -3.77
C ASN A 264 -5.88 -17.02 -4.25
N TYR A 265 -4.89 -17.84 -3.90
CA TYR A 265 -4.91 -19.28 -4.27
C TYR A 265 -6.09 -20.05 -3.66
N CYS A 266 -6.68 -19.57 -2.58
CA CYS A 266 -7.89 -20.13 -1.98
C CYS A 266 -9.17 -19.96 -2.85
N ALA A 267 -9.13 -19.13 -3.88
CA ALA A 267 -10.24 -18.95 -4.80
C ALA A 267 -10.29 -20.04 -5.89
N PRO A 268 -11.50 -20.31 -6.45
CA PRO A 268 -12.78 -19.80 -6.03
C PRO A 268 -13.30 -20.48 -4.77
N CYS A 269 -13.99 -19.73 -3.90
CA CYS A 269 -14.73 -20.30 -2.77
C CYS A 269 -16.03 -20.95 -3.28
N THR A 270 -16.39 -22.12 -2.75
CA THR A 270 -17.59 -22.87 -3.14
C THR A 270 -18.88 -22.06 -3.01
N VAL A 271 -18.97 -21.19 -2.01
CA VAL A 271 -20.12 -20.31 -1.77
C VAL A 271 -19.86 -18.84 -2.13
N GLY A 272 -18.74 -18.55 -2.77
CA GLY A 272 -18.45 -17.21 -3.31
C GLY A 272 -17.86 -16.21 -2.30
N ILE A 273 -17.36 -16.66 -1.13
CA ILE A 273 -16.70 -15.76 -0.17
C ILE A 273 -15.41 -15.22 -0.77
N SER A 274 -15.23 -13.90 -0.73
CA SER A 274 -13.95 -13.26 -1.04
C SER A 274 -13.02 -13.33 0.16
N ILE A 275 -12.42 -14.50 0.39
CA ILE A 275 -11.63 -14.83 1.59
C ILE A 275 -10.52 -13.80 1.87
N PRO A 276 -9.67 -13.42 0.88
CA PRO A 276 -8.63 -12.42 1.14
C PRO A 276 -9.17 -11.06 1.56
N ASN A 277 -10.33 -10.65 1.04
CA ASN A 277 -10.94 -9.38 1.41
C ASN A 277 -11.56 -9.45 2.82
N CYS A 278 -12.16 -10.58 3.22
CA CYS A 278 -12.61 -10.78 4.59
C CYS A 278 -11.44 -10.56 5.58
N PHE A 279 -10.29 -11.17 5.34
CA PHE A 279 -9.12 -11.02 6.20
C PHE A 279 -8.47 -9.63 6.12
N LEU A 280 -8.52 -8.98 4.95
CA LEU A 280 -8.03 -7.61 4.79
C LEU A 280 -8.85 -6.64 5.64
N PHE A 281 -10.18 -6.70 5.54
CA PHE A 281 -11.08 -5.80 6.26
C PHE A 281 -11.10 -6.10 7.76
N HIS A 282 -10.98 -7.37 8.13
CA HIS A 282 -10.76 -7.76 9.53
C HIS A 282 -9.45 -7.16 10.09
N GLY A 283 -8.39 -7.14 9.31
CA GLY A 283 -7.14 -6.47 9.70
C GLY A 283 -7.32 -4.96 9.96
N TYR A 284 -8.19 -4.28 9.23
CA TYR A 284 -8.50 -2.87 9.50
C TYR A 284 -9.25 -2.69 10.83
N LEU A 285 -10.09 -3.64 11.21
CA LEU A 285 -10.77 -3.65 12.51
C LEU A 285 -9.78 -3.96 13.64
N ASP A 286 -9.07 -5.07 13.54
CA ASP A 286 -8.29 -5.71 14.59
C ASP A 286 -6.93 -5.01 14.84
N ARG A 287 -6.14 -4.82 13.77
CA ARG A 287 -4.78 -4.28 13.86
C ARG A 287 -4.66 -2.78 13.63
N TYR A 288 -5.53 -2.21 12.79
CA TYR A 288 -5.48 -0.78 12.46
C TYR A 288 -6.36 0.07 13.38
N GLY A 289 -7.30 -0.54 14.13
CA GLY A 289 -8.24 0.18 14.98
C GLY A 289 -9.25 1.04 14.21
N LEU A 290 -9.46 0.77 12.92
CA LEU A 290 -10.34 1.53 12.02
C LEU A 290 -11.73 0.88 11.90
N ALA A 291 -12.43 0.71 13.04
CA ALA A 291 -13.66 -0.08 13.12
C ALA A 291 -14.77 0.38 12.14
N GLY A 292 -15.04 1.69 12.03
CA GLY A 292 -16.04 2.24 11.11
C GLY A 292 -15.68 1.91 9.66
N TRP A 293 -14.47 2.25 9.24
CA TRP A 293 -13.97 2.02 7.89
C TRP A 293 -13.89 0.52 7.52
N ALA A 294 -13.53 -0.32 8.48
CA ALA A 294 -13.53 -1.78 8.32
C ALA A 294 -14.94 -2.31 8.06
N ARG A 295 -15.94 -1.87 8.83
CA ARG A 295 -17.35 -2.27 8.70
C ARG A 295 -17.92 -1.84 7.36
N GLU A 296 -17.77 -0.56 6.96
CA GLU A 296 -18.22 -0.06 5.66
C GLU A 296 -17.70 -0.92 4.51
N ARG A 297 -16.41 -1.29 4.53
CA ARG A 297 -15.80 -2.11 3.48
C ARG A 297 -16.24 -3.56 3.55
N TYR A 298 -16.34 -4.11 4.74
CA TYR A 298 -16.84 -5.48 4.92
C TYR A 298 -18.29 -5.60 4.40
N ASP A 299 -19.11 -4.56 4.60
CA ASP A 299 -20.50 -4.52 4.13
C ASP A 299 -20.63 -4.50 2.61
N THR A 300 -19.61 -4.09 1.87
CA THR A 300 -19.60 -4.19 0.41
C THR A 300 -19.44 -5.62 -0.12
N LEU A 301 -19.05 -6.57 0.73
CA LEU A 301 -18.89 -7.96 0.31
C LEU A 301 -20.27 -8.60 0.04
N LYS A 302 -20.43 -9.17 -1.15
CA LYS A 302 -21.67 -9.84 -1.55
C LYS A 302 -21.97 -11.08 -0.70
N VAL A 303 -20.91 -11.80 -0.32
CA VAL A 303 -20.99 -13.00 0.52
C VAL A 303 -20.09 -12.81 1.73
N LYS A 304 -20.66 -12.87 2.90
CA LYS A 304 -20.01 -12.62 4.19
C LYS A 304 -19.26 -13.86 4.70
N ALA A 305 -18.42 -13.68 5.73
CA ALA A 305 -17.63 -14.77 6.31
C ALA A 305 -18.50 -15.85 6.96
N SER A 306 -19.64 -15.46 7.55
CA SER A 306 -20.63 -16.37 8.14
C SER A 306 -21.25 -17.37 7.16
N ALA A 307 -21.24 -17.08 5.86
CA ALA A 307 -21.70 -18.02 4.83
C ALA A 307 -20.78 -19.24 4.63
N CYS A 308 -19.69 -19.36 5.37
CA CYS A 308 -18.75 -20.48 5.24
C CYS A 308 -19.40 -21.82 5.63
N ILE A 309 -19.47 -22.76 4.66
CA ILE A 309 -20.03 -24.10 4.86
C ILE A 309 -18.99 -25.13 5.37
N GLY A 310 -17.77 -24.71 5.67
CA GLY A 310 -16.75 -25.59 6.24
C GLY A 310 -16.14 -26.62 5.30
N CYS A 311 -16.29 -26.50 3.97
CA CYS A 311 -15.88 -27.53 2.99
C CYS A 311 -14.36 -27.76 2.89
N GLY A 312 -13.50 -26.88 3.41
CA GLY A 312 -12.05 -27.04 3.47
C GLY A 312 -11.28 -26.84 2.16
N GLN A 313 -11.94 -26.61 1.01
CA GLN A 313 -11.24 -26.45 -0.28
C GLN A 313 -10.26 -25.28 -0.32
N CYS A 314 -10.54 -24.21 0.40
CA CYS A 314 -9.65 -23.06 0.51
C CYS A 314 -8.34 -23.38 1.26
N GLU A 315 -8.42 -24.23 2.28
CA GLU A 315 -7.26 -24.66 3.08
C GLU A 315 -6.34 -25.59 2.29
N SER A 316 -6.91 -26.54 1.51
CA SER A 316 -6.13 -27.44 0.67
C SER A 316 -5.35 -26.73 -0.45
N ARG A 317 -5.79 -25.51 -0.84
CA ARG A 317 -5.14 -24.67 -1.86
C ARG A 317 -4.20 -23.62 -1.26
N CYS A 318 -4.23 -23.44 0.06
CA CYS A 318 -3.41 -22.40 0.70
C CYS A 318 -1.95 -22.84 0.81
N PRO A 319 -0.99 -22.18 0.13
CA PRO A 319 0.42 -22.56 0.21
C PRO A 319 1.04 -22.29 1.59
N TYR A 320 0.31 -21.61 2.47
CA TYR A 320 0.76 -21.23 3.81
C TYR A 320 0.04 -22.01 4.91
N SER A 321 -0.73 -23.02 4.56
CA SER A 321 -1.46 -23.89 5.50
C SER A 321 -2.30 -23.14 6.54
N LEU A 322 -2.92 -22.01 6.12
CA LEU A 322 -3.76 -21.22 7.01
C LEU A 322 -5.02 -21.98 7.42
N PRO A 323 -5.43 -21.93 8.70
CA PRO A 323 -6.71 -22.49 9.17
C PRO A 323 -7.87 -21.54 8.75
N ILE A 324 -8.11 -21.43 7.45
CA ILE A 324 -8.99 -20.42 6.85
C ILE A 324 -10.40 -20.48 7.41
N ARG A 325 -10.94 -21.69 7.67
CA ARG A 325 -12.29 -21.87 8.21
C ARG A 325 -12.42 -21.27 9.61
N ASP A 326 -11.44 -21.47 10.47
CA ASP A 326 -11.46 -20.91 11.83
C ASP A 326 -11.18 -19.40 11.80
N MET A 327 -10.31 -18.95 10.92
CA MET A 327 -10.12 -17.52 10.69
C MET A 327 -11.39 -16.83 10.18
N LEU A 328 -12.18 -17.46 9.28
CA LEU A 328 -13.45 -16.91 8.82
C LEU A 328 -14.50 -16.86 9.93
N LYS A 329 -14.54 -17.86 10.81
CA LYS A 329 -15.42 -17.83 12.01
C LYS A 329 -15.09 -16.64 12.91
N LYS A 330 -13.77 -16.40 13.17
CA LYS A 330 -13.34 -15.23 13.94
C LYS A 330 -13.78 -13.94 13.27
N VAL A 331 -13.59 -13.81 11.95
CA VAL A 331 -14.05 -12.65 11.19
C VAL A 331 -15.55 -12.42 11.36
N ALA A 332 -16.36 -13.46 11.23
CA ALA A 332 -17.80 -13.35 11.38
C ALA A 332 -18.18 -12.83 12.79
N VAL A 333 -17.59 -13.41 13.84
CA VAL A 333 -17.82 -12.99 15.23
C VAL A 333 -17.44 -11.52 15.44
N ASP A 334 -16.25 -11.11 14.97
CA ASP A 334 -15.72 -9.75 15.20
C ASP A 334 -16.50 -8.69 14.41
N PHE A 335 -17.16 -9.05 13.30
CA PHE A 335 -18.10 -8.18 12.57
C PHE A 335 -19.55 -8.29 13.04
N GLY A 336 -19.86 -9.19 13.99
CA GLY A 336 -21.19 -9.32 14.60
C GLY A 336 -22.19 -10.15 13.79
N GLU A 337 -21.72 -11.21 13.09
CA GLU A 337 -22.50 -12.15 12.29
C GLU A 337 -22.76 -13.47 13.00
#